data_420dfe655bb9854cea4ab92c66f95e88
#
_entry.id   420dfe655bb9854cea4ab92c66f95e88
#
_cell.length_a   1.000
_cell.length_b   1.000
_cell.length_c   1.000
_cell.angle_alpha   90.00
_cell.angle_beta   90.00
_cell.angle_gamma   90.00
#
_symmetry.space_group_name_H-M   'P 1'
#
loop_
_entity.id
_entity.type
_entity.pdbx_description
1 polymer ?
#
loop_
_entity_poly.entity_id
_entity_poly.type
_entity_poly.pdbx_seq_one_letter_code
_entity_poly.pdbx_strand_id
1 'polypeptide(L)' 'MDIKFCQNLKDARKLCNLTQRQVAENLGVVESCYANWEQGRTEPNIEMLRKIGEIFKINIDDLING' A
#
# COMPACT_ATOMS: atom_id res chain seq x y z
N MET A 1 10.62 0.57 -4.85
CA MET A 1 9.72 1.26 -5.77
C MET A 1 9.89 2.75 -5.61
N ASP A 2 9.41 3.52 -6.58
CA ASP A 2 9.71 4.95 -6.59
C ASP A 2 8.74 5.78 -5.75
N ILE A 3 9.00 7.08 -5.73
CA ILE A 3 8.18 8.04 -4.97
C ILE A 3 6.72 8.01 -5.44
N LYS A 4 6.51 7.78 -6.73
CA LYS A 4 5.16 7.75 -7.29
C LYS A 4 4.33 6.60 -6.71
N PHE A 5 4.95 5.43 -6.57
CA PHE A 5 4.28 4.29 -5.93
C PHE A 5 3.91 4.63 -4.49
N CYS A 6 4.85 5.20 -3.75
CA CYS A 6 4.61 5.57 -2.34
C CYS A 6 3.45 6.54 -2.20
N GLN A 7 3.40 7.54 -3.08
CA GLN A 7 2.32 8.53 -3.07
C GLN A 7 0.99 7.90 -3.46
N ASN A 8 0.99 7.04 -4.48
CA ASN A 8 -0.22 6.35 -4.92
C ASN A 8 -0.77 5.45 -3.81
N LEU A 9 0.11 4.76 -3.10
CA LEU A 9 -0.26 3.89 -2.00
C LEU A 9 -0.97 4.68 -0.90
N LYS A 10 -0.37 5.79 -0.52
CA LYS A 10 -0.92 6.67 0.52
C LYS A 10 -2.26 7.26 0.09
N ASP A 11 -2.34 7.75 -1.14
CA ASP A 11 -3.56 8.36 -1.67
C ASP A 11 -4.70 7.34 -1.73
N ALA A 12 -4.42 6.13 -2.19
CA ALA A 12 -5.43 5.08 -2.26
C ALA A 12 -5.95 4.72 -0.87
N ARG A 13 -5.05 4.63 0.10
CA ARG A 13 -5.44 4.36 1.48
C ARG A 13 -6.38 5.44 2.01
N LYS A 14 -6.02 6.71 1.79
CA LYS A 14 -6.83 7.83 2.26
C LYS A 14 -8.20 7.88 1.59
N LEU A 15 -8.25 7.56 0.30
CA LEU A 15 -9.53 7.50 -0.42
C LEU A 15 -10.44 6.41 0.15
N CYS A 16 -9.86 5.36 0.72
CA CYS A 16 -10.64 4.30 1.36
C CYS A 16 -10.95 4.60 2.82
N ASN A 17 -10.54 5.75 3.32
CA ASN A 17 -10.74 6.15 4.72
C ASN A 17 -10.15 5.14 5.72
N LEU A 18 -9.00 4.58 5.38
CA LEU A 18 -8.32 3.60 6.23
C LEU A 18 -7.07 4.23 6.85
N THR A 19 -6.76 3.82 8.08
CA THR A 19 -5.50 4.18 8.72
C THR A 19 -4.43 3.19 8.27
N GLN A 20 -3.16 3.55 8.46
CA GLN A 20 -2.06 2.63 8.21
C GLN A 20 -2.21 1.34 9.02
N ARG A 21 -2.65 1.48 10.27
CA ARG A 21 -2.87 0.34 11.15
C ARG A 21 -3.94 -0.60 10.61
N GLN A 22 -5.05 -0.05 10.14
CA GLN A 22 -6.14 -0.86 9.58
C GLN A 22 -5.70 -1.63 8.35
N VAL A 23 -4.94 -0.99 7.46
CA VAL A 23 -4.41 -1.66 6.28
C VAL A 23 -3.45 -2.77 6.68
N ALA A 24 -2.54 -2.48 7.63
CA ALA A 24 -1.58 -3.48 8.10
C ALA A 24 -2.30 -4.68 8.70
N GLU A 25 -3.34 -4.46 9.49
CA GLU A 25 -4.14 -5.54 10.06
C GLU A 25 -4.78 -6.40 8.97
N ASN A 26 -5.33 -5.77 7.94
CA ASN A 26 -5.94 -6.50 6.83
C ASN A 26 -4.92 -7.30 6.02
N LEU A 27 -3.68 -6.83 5.98
CA LEU A 27 -2.60 -7.52 5.27
C LEU A 27 -1.92 -8.59 6.11
N GLY A 28 -2.15 -8.57 7.42
CA GLY A 28 -1.48 -9.50 8.33
C GLY A 28 -0.04 -9.13 8.62
N VAL A 29 0.30 -7.84 8.54
CA VAL A 29 1.65 -7.35 8.85
C VAL A 29 1.56 -6.31 9.97
N VAL A 30 2.70 -6.02 10.60
CA VAL A 30 2.73 -4.96 11.62
C VAL A 30 2.66 -3.60 10.96
N GLU A 31 2.13 -2.63 11.69
CA GLU A 31 1.91 -1.27 11.17
C GLU A 31 3.18 -0.64 10.63
N SER A 32 4.30 -0.81 11.32
CA SER A 32 5.57 -0.22 10.89
C SER A 32 6.05 -0.79 9.55
N CYS A 33 5.74 -2.05 9.30
CA CYS A 33 6.07 -2.68 8.01
C CYS A 33 5.32 -1.98 6.87
N TYR A 34 4.04 -1.77 7.03
CA TYR A 34 3.23 -1.09 6.02
C TYR A 34 3.66 0.38 5.89
N ALA A 35 3.89 1.07 7.02
CA ALA A 35 4.31 2.47 7.01
C ALA A 35 5.63 2.67 6.25
N ASN A 36 6.55 1.71 6.36
CA ASN A 36 7.80 1.76 5.61
C ASN A 36 7.57 1.74 4.10
N TRP A 37 6.53 1.04 3.65
CA TRP A 37 6.20 1.02 2.22
C TRP A 37 5.73 2.40 1.74
N GLU A 38 4.94 3.09 2.54
CA GLU A 38 4.49 4.45 2.20
C GLU A 38 5.64 5.46 2.25
N GLN A 39 6.64 5.20 3.07
CA GLN A 39 7.81 6.07 3.19
C GLN A 39 8.91 5.73 2.19
N GLY A 40 8.78 4.64 1.47
CA GLY A 40 9.78 4.23 0.50
C GLY A 40 11.02 3.58 1.08
N ARG A 41 10.98 3.19 2.34
CA ARG A 41 12.12 2.54 3.01
C ARG A 41 12.27 1.09 2.59
N THR A 42 11.15 0.40 2.40
CA THR A 42 11.12 -0.98 1.93
C THR A 42 10.00 -1.11 0.92
N GLU A 43 9.94 -2.25 0.26
CA GLU A 43 8.95 -2.51 -0.78
C GLU A 43 8.14 -3.75 -0.43
N PRO A 44 6.83 -3.75 -0.73
CA PRO A 44 6.04 -4.97 -0.59
C PRO A 44 6.40 -5.95 -1.70
N ASN A 45 6.31 -7.24 -1.41
CA ASN A 45 6.50 -8.26 -2.45
C ASN A 45 5.24 -8.35 -3.31
N ILE A 46 5.30 -9.17 -4.36
CA ILE A 46 4.19 -9.30 -5.32
C ILE A 46 2.90 -9.77 -4.64
N GLU A 47 3.00 -10.70 -3.70
CA GLU A 47 1.83 -11.19 -2.98
C GLU A 47 1.17 -10.08 -2.18
N MET A 48 1.97 -9.26 -1.50
CA MET A 48 1.45 -8.12 -0.75
C MET A 48 0.85 -7.08 -1.68
N LEU A 49 1.46 -6.84 -2.83
CA LEU A 49 0.92 -5.92 -3.82
C LEU A 49 -0.47 -6.35 -4.29
N ARG A 50 -0.67 -7.66 -4.51
CA ARG A 50 -1.98 -8.18 -4.89
C ARG A 50 -3.01 -7.94 -3.80
N LYS A 51 -2.64 -8.20 -2.55
CA LYS A 51 -3.54 -7.97 -1.42
C LYS A 51 -3.88 -6.49 -1.26
N ILE A 52 -2.90 -5.63 -1.42
CA ILE A 52 -3.10 -4.18 -1.38
C ILE A 52 -4.09 -3.75 -2.47
N GLY A 53 -3.90 -4.25 -3.68
CA GLY A 53 -4.80 -3.96 -4.79
C GLY A 53 -6.23 -4.40 -4.50
N GLU A 54 -6.41 -5.54 -3.84
CA GLU A 54 -7.73 -6.02 -3.45
C GLU A 54 -8.36 -5.14 -2.38
N ILE A 55 -7.58 -4.74 -1.38
CA ILE A 55 -8.08 -3.89 -0.28
C ILE A 55 -8.52 -2.52 -0.81
N PHE A 56 -7.71 -1.91 -1.65
CA PHE A 56 -7.98 -0.57 -2.18
C PHE A 56 -8.84 -0.59 -3.44
N LYS A 57 -9.11 -1.79 -3.98
CA LYS A 57 -9.89 -1.96 -5.23
C LYS A 57 -9.28 -1.18 -6.39
N ILE A 58 -7.98 -1.28 -6.51
CA ILE A 58 -7.20 -0.62 -7.56
C ILE A 58 -6.31 -1.68 -8.20
N ASN A 59 -6.10 -1.63 -9.49
CA ASN A 59 -5.24 -2.60 -10.12
C ASN A 59 -3.77 -2.24 -9.85
N ILE A 60 -2.92 -3.27 -9.85
CA ILE A 60 -1.52 -3.12 -9.48
C ILE A 60 -0.79 -2.14 -10.38
N ASP A 61 -1.10 -2.15 -11.67
CA ASP A 61 -0.46 -1.26 -12.63
C ASP A 61 -0.76 0.21 -12.30
N ASP A 62 -2.01 0.51 -11.95
CA ASP A 62 -2.38 1.86 -11.55
C ASP A 62 -1.68 2.29 -10.26
N LEU A 63 -1.47 1.34 -9.36
CA LEU A 63 -0.77 1.61 -8.11
C LEU A 63 0.70 1.93 -8.35
N ILE A 64 1.34 1.22 -9.26
CA ILE A 64 2.76 1.38 -9.54
C ILE A 64 3.03 2.54 -10.51
N ASN A 65 2.24 2.66 -11.57
CA ASN A 65 2.50 3.57 -12.68
C ASN A 65 1.50 4.71 -12.81
N GLY A 66 0.39 4.61 -12.10
CA GLY A 66 -0.64 5.65 -12.14
C GLY A 66 -0.20 6.89 -11.40
#